data_fdf28b3525bbf1922ba1201cb4ff7f0d
#
_entry.id   fdf28b3525bbf1922ba1201cb4ff7f0d
#
_cell.length_a   1.000
_cell.length_b   1.000
_cell.length_c   1.000
_cell.angle_alpha   90.00
_cell.angle_beta   90.00
_cell.angle_gamma   90.00
#
_symmetry.space_group_name_H-M   'P 1'
#
loop_
_entity.id
_entity.type
_entity.pdbx_description
1 polymer ?
#
loop_
_entity_poly.entity_id
_entity_poly.type
_entity_poly.pdbx_seq_one_letter_code
_entity_poly.pdbx_strand_id
1 'polypeptide(L)'
;MKKADLVDVVAQQKNLPRQQVEITVDALIEAVADGLAKGERIDLRGFGAFAVRESAARTGRNPQTGAPIQIEARRVPTFKAGKELRDKVNNRPA
;
A
#
# COMPACT_ATOMS: atom_id res chain seq x y z
N MET A 1 -3.96 -8.77 -11.01
CA MET A 1 -5.30 -8.49 -10.47
C MET A 1 -5.49 -7.00 -10.25
N LYS A 2 -6.65 -6.51 -10.56
CA LYS A 2 -7.02 -5.13 -10.26
C LYS A 2 -8.01 -5.12 -9.10
N LYS A 3 -8.33 -3.92 -8.61
CA LYS A 3 -9.30 -3.77 -7.53
C LYS A 3 -10.62 -4.47 -7.85
N ALA A 4 -11.09 -4.33 -9.08
CA ALA A 4 -12.34 -4.96 -9.50
C ALA A 4 -12.29 -6.48 -9.35
N ASP A 5 -11.16 -7.10 -9.64
CA ASP A 5 -11.00 -8.53 -9.49
C ASP A 5 -11.09 -8.96 -8.04
N LEU A 6 -10.48 -8.17 -7.16
CA LEU A 6 -10.55 -8.45 -5.72
C LEU A 6 -11.98 -8.30 -5.19
N VAL A 7 -12.69 -7.29 -5.67
CA VAL A 7 -14.10 -7.09 -5.32
C VAL A 7 -14.93 -8.32 -5.73
N ASP A 8 -14.71 -8.82 -6.93
CA ASP A 8 -15.42 -10.00 -7.42
C ASP A 8 -15.13 -11.23 -6.57
N VAL A 9 -13.87 -11.44 -6.20
CA VAL A 9 -13.46 -12.57 -5.36
C VAL A 9 -14.18 -12.52 -4.01
N VAL A 10 -14.15 -11.36 -3.35
CA VAL A 10 -14.77 -11.20 -2.04
C VAL A 10 -16.27 -11.37 -2.12
N ALA A 11 -16.91 -10.75 -3.12
CA ALA A 11 -18.35 -10.85 -3.29
C ALA A 11 -18.78 -12.31 -3.45
N GLN A 12 -18.02 -13.06 -4.23
CA GLN A 12 -18.30 -14.46 -4.47
C GLN A 12 -18.05 -15.32 -3.23
N GLN A 13 -16.93 -15.13 -2.56
CA GLN A 13 -16.56 -15.91 -1.38
C GLN A 13 -17.51 -15.67 -0.22
N LYS A 14 -17.99 -14.46 -0.05
CA LYS A 14 -18.83 -14.09 1.09
C LYS A 14 -20.31 -14.02 0.72
N ASN A 15 -20.65 -14.29 -0.52
CA ASN A 15 -22.01 -14.24 -1.02
C ASN A 15 -22.67 -12.90 -0.71
N LEU A 16 -21.98 -11.83 -1.06
CA LEU A 16 -22.43 -10.45 -0.86
C LEU A 16 -22.69 -9.78 -2.20
N PRO A 17 -23.61 -8.80 -2.26
CA PRO A 17 -23.80 -8.03 -3.47
C PRO A 17 -22.50 -7.32 -3.86
N ARG A 18 -22.14 -7.39 -5.13
CA ARG A 18 -20.88 -6.82 -5.61
C ARG A 18 -20.77 -5.34 -5.31
N GLN A 19 -21.87 -4.60 -5.47
CA GLN A 19 -21.87 -3.16 -5.22
C GLN A 19 -21.54 -2.84 -3.76
N GLN A 20 -22.06 -3.62 -2.84
CA GLN A 20 -21.78 -3.44 -1.41
C GLN A 20 -20.32 -3.69 -1.12
N VAL A 21 -19.73 -4.72 -1.72
CA VAL A 21 -18.32 -5.04 -1.55
C VAL A 21 -17.46 -3.92 -2.13
N GLU A 22 -17.81 -3.43 -3.31
CA GLU A 22 -17.04 -2.35 -3.96
C GLU A 22 -16.99 -1.10 -3.10
N ILE A 23 -18.13 -0.69 -2.56
CA ILE A 23 -18.23 0.48 -1.68
C ILE A 23 -17.35 0.28 -0.45
N THR A 24 -17.42 -0.90 0.14
CA THR A 24 -16.64 -1.21 1.35
C THR A 24 -15.14 -1.23 1.07
N VAL A 25 -14.73 -1.83 -0.03
CA VAL A 25 -13.31 -1.87 -0.41
C VAL A 25 -12.79 -0.47 -0.69
N ASP A 26 -13.55 0.34 -1.42
CA ASP A 26 -13.16 1.71 -1.70
C ASP A 26 -13.02 2.53 -0.41
N ALA A 27 -13.96 2.36 0.51
CA ALA A 27 -13.92 3.06 1.80
C ALA A 27 -12.70 2.64 2.62
N LEU A 28 -12.36 1.36 2.61
CA LEU A 28 -11.19 0.86 3.31
C LEU A 28 -9.89 1.45 2.75
N ILE A 29 -9.76 1.44 1.43
CA ILE A 29 -8.57 1.99 0.77
C ILE A 29 -8.44 3.48 1.07
N GLU A 30 -9.55 4.21 1.02
CA GLU A 30 -9.55 5.63 1.32
C GLU A 30 -9.16 5.90 2.78
N ALA A 31 -9.68 5.09 3.71
CA ALA A 31 -9.33 5.24 5.13
C ALA A 31 -7.83 5.00 5.36
N VAL A 32 -7.25 4.00 4.69
CA VAL A 32 -5.82 3.73 4.78
C VAL A 32 -5.03 4.91 4.22
N ALA A 33 -5.43 5.41 3.06
CA ALA A 33 -4.74 6.54 2.44
C ALA A 33 -4.80 7.79 3.32
N ASP A 34 -5.97 8.08 3.91
CA ASP A 34 -6.13 9.24 4.78
C ASP A 34 -5.30 9.12 6.06
N GLY A 35 -5.24 7.92 6.65
CA GLY A 35 -4.42 7.68 7.81
C GLY A 35 -2.94 7.90 7.52
N LEU A 36 -2.47 7.40 6.39
CA LEU A 36 -1.08 7.60 5.97
C LEU A 36 -0.78 9.07 5.67
N ALA A 37 -1.74 9.79 5.11
CA ALA A 37 -1.56 11.22 4.86
C ALA A 37 -1.35 11.99 6.15
N LYS A 38 -1.93 11.51 7.26
CA LYS A 38 -1.73 12.10 8.59
C LYS A 38 -0.44 11.62 9.26
N GLY A 39 0.28 10.72 8.63
CA GLY A 39 1.51 10.17 9.19
C GLY A 39 1.30 9.01 10.14
N GLU A 40 0.11 8.46 10.19
CA GLU A 40 -0.18 7.33 11.06
C GLU A 40 0.32 6.02 10.47
N ARG A 41 0.74 5.12 11.36
CA ARG A 41 1.06 3.75 10.97
C ARG A 41 -0.22 2.93 10.97
N ILE A 42 -0.40 2.13 9.94
CA ILE A 42 -1.58 1.27 9.84
C ILE A 42 -1.13 -0.18 9.87
N ASP A 43 -1.47 -0.85 10.95
CA ASP A 43 -1.05 -2.21 11.21
C ASP A 43 -2.23 -3.15 10.96
N LEU A 44 -2.12 -3.96 9.92
CA LEU A 44 -3.12 -4.98 9.60
C LEU A 44 -2.59 -6.33 10.06
N ARG A 45 -2.96 -6.69 11.27
CA ARG A 45 -2.46 -7.91 11.90
C ARG A 45 -2.68 -9.13 11.01
N GLY A 46 -1.61 -9.89 10.82
CA GLY A 46 -1.63 -11.06 9.96
C GLY A 46 -1.35 -10.77 8.49
N PHE A 47 -1.29 -9.50 8.12
CA PHE A 47 -1.05 -9.10 6.74
C PHE A 47 0.22 -8.29 6.60
N GLY A 48 0.30 -7.18 7.29
CA GLY A 48 1.45 -6.30 7.21
C GLY A 48 1.15 -4.94 7.78
N ALA A 49 2.09 -4.03 7.62
CA ALA A 49 1.96 -2.68 8.14
C ALA A 49 2.30 -1.66 7.06
N PHE A 50 1.46 -0.66 6.96
CA PHE A 50 1.72 0.53 6.14
C PHE A 50 2.27 1.63 7.04
N ALA A 51 3.26 2.35 6.55
CA ALA A 51 3.84 3.46 7.29
C ALA A 51 4.31 4.51 6.32
N VAL A 52 4.63 5.68 6.85
CA VAL A 52 5.18 6.78 6.05
C VAL A 52 6.63 6.95 6.46
N ARG A 53 7.50 6.96 5.46
CA ARG A 53 8.92 7.26 5.66
C ARG A 53 9.21 8.63 5.09
N GLU A 54 9.99 9.42 5.82
CA GLU A 54 10.43 10.70 5.33
C GLU A 54 11.78 10.55 4.66
N SER A 55 11.91 11.12 3.47
CA SER A 55 13.15 11.22 2.74
C SER A 55 13.64 12.64 2.87
N ALA A 56 14.83 12.83 3.47
CA ALA A 56 15.40 14.14 3.69
C ALA A 56 15.76 14.79 2.35
N ALA A 57 15.75 16.12 2.34
CA ALA A 57 16.24 16.89 1.19
C ALA A 57 17.70 16.54 0.93
N ARG A 58 18.07 16.45 -0.32
CA ARG A 58 19.42 16.10 -0.72
C ARG A 58 19.76 16.70 -2.06
N THR A 59 21.05 16.74 -2.38
CA THR A 59 21.52 17.18 -3.68
C THR A 59 21.75 15.96 -4.56
N GLY A 60 21.08 15.91 -5.69
CA GLY A 60 21.28 14.88 -6.70
C GLY A 60 21.98 15.47 -7.91
N ARG A 61 22.08 14.67 -8.97
CA ARG A 61 22.67 15.12 -10.23
C ARG A 61 21.72 14.84 -11.37
N ASN A 62 21.65 15.79 -12.29
CA ASN A 62 20.92 15.59 -13.53
C ASN A 62 21.71 14.62 -14.41
N PRO A 63 21.13 13.47 -14.78
CA PRO A 63 21.86 12.46 -15.56
C PRO A 63 22.23 12.93 -16.98
N GLN A 64 21.57 13.97 -17.50
CA GLN A 64 21.85 14.48 -18.85
C GLN A 64 22.91 15.54 -18.84
N THR A 65 22.93 16.41 -17.84
CA THR A 65 23.85 17.56 -17.80
C THR A 65 24.93 17.42 -16.74
N GLY A 66 24.74 16.52 -15.77
CA GLY A 66 25.65 16.38 -14.65
C GLY A 66 25.55 17.50 -13.62
N ALA A 67 24.63 18.45 -13.84
CA ALA A 67 24.46 19.58 -12.94
C ALA A 67 23.82 19.13 -11.63
N PRO A 68 24.17 19.76 -10.48
CA PRO A 68 23.51 19.44 -9.22
C PRO A 68 22.06 19.86 -9.24
N ILE A 69 21.20 19.00 -8.69
CA ILE A 69 19.77 19.25 -8.56
C ILE A 69 19.40 19.13 -7.10
N GLN A 70 18.63 20.10 -6.62
CA GLN A 70 18.10 20.04 -5.27
C GLN A 70 16.87 19.12 -5.26
N ILE A 71 16.96 18.01 -4.51
CA ILE A 71 15.84 17.09 -4.31
C ILE A 71 15.22 17.42 -2.96
N GLU A 72 13.95 17.83 -3.00
CA GLU A 72 13.26 18.22 -1.78
C GLU A 72 12.91 17.04 -0.90
N ALA A 73 12.76 17.29 0.38
CA ALA A 73 12.26 16.29 1.32
C ALA A 73 10.84 15.88 0.92
N ARG A 74 10.54 14.62 1.07
CA ARG A 74 9.19 14.12 0.78
C ARG A 74 8.85 12.93 1.63
N ARG A 75 7.57 12.64 1.69
CA ARG A 75 7.03 11.53 2.45
C ARG A 75 6.65 10.41 1.49
N VAL A 76 7.05 9.21 1.82
CA VAL A 76 6.84 8.04 0.95
C VAL A 76 6.08 6.99 1.74
N PRO A 77 4.93 6.52 1.24
CA PRO A 77 4.25 5.40 1.87
C PRO A 77 5.03 4.12 1.61
N THR A 78 5.13 3.28 2.64
CA THR A 78 5.81 2.00 2.55
C THR A 78 4.92 0.90 3.10
N PHE A 79 5.14 -0.32 2.64
CA PHE A 79 4.44 -1.49 3.13
C PHE A 79 5.46 -2.54 3.52
N LYS A 80 5.34 -3.07 4.74
CA LYS A 80 6.15 -4.18 5.21
C LYS A 80 5.25 -5.38 5.46
N ALA A 81 5.48 -6.46 4.73
CA ALA A 81 4.70 -7.68 4.89
C ALA A 81 4.95 -8.29 6.26
N GLY A 82 3.87 -8.77 6.86
CA GLY A 82 3.96 -9.51 8.12
C GLY A 82 4.40 -10.94 7.90
N LYS A 83 4.69 -11.62 9.01
CA LYS A 83 5.17 -13.00 8.95
C LYS A 83 4.18 -13.93 8.25
N GLU A 84 2.92 -13.82 8.60
CA GLU A 84 1.89 -14.69 8.01
C GLU A 84 1.78 -14.52 6.50
N LEU A 85 1.84 -13.29 6.02
CA LEU A 85 1.79 -13.03 4.58
C LEU A 85 3.05 -13.57 3.89
N ARG A 86 4.22 -13.34 4.48
CA ARG A 86 5.48 -13.85 3.92
C ARG A 86 5.48 -15.36 3.83
N ASP A 87 5.01 -16.02 4.89
CA ASP A 87 4.94 -17.48 4.92
C ASP A 87 3.97 -18.00 3.86
N LYS A 88 2.83 -17.35 3.71
CA LYS A 88 1.84 -17.77 2.73
C LYS A 88 2.37 -17.65 1.30
N VAL A 89 3.13 -16.62 1.02
CA VAL A 89 3.73 -16.41 -0.31
C VAL A 89 4.82 -17.45 -0.57
N ASN A 90 5.61 -17.79 0.42
CA ASN A 90 6.72 -18.73 0.29
C ASN A 90 6.29 -20.19 0.41
N ASN A 91 5.19 -20.44 1.11
CA ASN A 91 4.68 -21.79 1.33
C ASN A 91 3.61 -22.13 0.30
N ARG A 92 3.96 -21.98 -0.96
CA ARG A 92 3.04 -22.22 -2.05
C ARG A 92 2.88 -23.72 -2.29
N PRO A 93 1.69 -24.15 -2.73
CA PRO A 93 1.51 -25.53 -3.12
C PRO A 93 2.36 -25.87 -4.31
N ALA A 94 2.81 -27.09 -4.34
CA ALA A 94 3.63 -27.59 -5.43
C ALA A 94 2.87 -27.61 -6.76
#